data_607cd9b1782feda6d163c4fbd785b0ef
#
_entry.id   607cd9b1782feda6d163c4fbd785b0ef
#
_cell.length_a   1.000
_cell.length_b   1.000
_cell.length_c   1.000
_cell.angle_alpha   90.00
_cell.angle_beta   90.00
_cell.angle_gamma   90.00
#
_symmetry.space_group_name_H-M   'P 1'
#
loop_
_entity.id
_entity.type
_entity.pdbx_description
1 polymer ?
#
loop_
_entity_poly.entity_id
_entity_poly.type
_entity_poly.pdbx_seq_one_letter_code
_entity_poly.pdbx_strand_id
1 'polypeptide(L)'
;MKLNLLAGAALAAVFAASGVSAQETGWYGAVDLGQHWPQSIKTTSNQTLPDGEYAHWAWKSENDWTGFVRLGYQFNKNWRAEVEGGYRPGDLNSVHGNAVRQQPIALCTPGVTRTSSSQTCGSPDGSIDSWSLMANVIYDFAPDAWLNPFVGVGVGVNRVDVNVLGQFSGVGAVTATNPAIQNLSGDDADVSFAYQALAGASVKATDKLKIDFTYRYLTGADHKWATTGSSFLQPGAFQGQYKDQSVTVGLRYSFASPPPPPPPPPPPPPPPPPPPPPPPPPPPPPPPAFEAREFIVYFPFDQSVLTPEAQSVVMEAAKYSNDGKATKIIVVGHTDTSGSPKYNAKLSERRARAVADALVSQGVAPGVLGVDWKGESAPAVATGDGVKEPLNRRSTISINSRVSGRESDALCGLAGPLPASKTLAVREVTR
;
A
#
# COMPACT_ATOMS: atom_id res chain seq x y z
N MET A 1 -29.42 20.79 13.16
CA MET A 1 -29.33 21.02 11.71
C MET A 1 -28.22 21.97 11.29
N LYS A 2 -27.00 21.94 11.90
CA LYS A 2 -25.84 22.80 11.51
C LYS A 2 -24.54 22.01 11.31
N LEU A 3 -24.57 20.68 11.39
CA LEU A 3 -23.36 19.85 11.25
C LEU A 3 -23.07 19.40 9.79
N ASN A 4 -24.05 19.53 8.89
CA ASN A 4 -23.95 19.02 7.52
C ASN A 4 -23.09 19.88 6.56
N LEU A 5 -22.68 21.10 6.98
CA LEU A 5 -21.90 22.00 6.11
C LEU A 5 -20.37 21.88 6.29
N LEU A 6 -19.91 21.40 7.43
CA LEU A 6 -18.46 21.30 7.70
C LEU A 6 -17.82 20.03 7.11
N ALA A 7 -18.57 18.94 6.99
CA ALA A 7 -18.08 17.71 6.35
C ALA A 7 -17.87 17.86 4.83
N GLY A 8 -18.71 18.71 4.18
CA GLY A 8 -18.57 19.01 2.74
C GLY A 8 -17.38 19.88 2.38
N ALA A 9 -16.97 20.79 3.26
CA ALA A 9 -15.87 21.72 3.00
C ALA A 9 -14.48 21.07 3.13
N ALA A 10 -14.33 20.07 4.00
CA ALA A 10 -13.09 19.32 4.16
C ALA A 10 -12.78 18.41 2.94
N LEU A 11 -13.81 17.88 2.26
CA LEU A 11 -13.63 17.10 1.04
C LEU A 11 -13.20 17.97 -0.17
N ALA A 12 -13.65 19.21 -0.26
CA ALA A 12 -13.39 20.07 -1.40
C ALA A 12 -11.95 20.63 -1.45
N ALA A 13 -11.29 20.80 -0.30
CA ALA A 13 -9.92 21.33 -0.22
C ALA A 13 -8.85 20.31 -0.68
N VAL A 14 -9.15 19.03 -0.71
CA VAL A 14 -8.22 17.96 -1.07
C VAL A 14 -8.09 17.77 -2.59
N PHE A 15 -9.04 18.27 -3.38
CA PHE A 15 -9.06 18.09 -4.85
C PHE A 15 -8.23 19.09 -5.66
N ALA A 16 -7.63 20.11 -5.03
CA ALA A 16 -6.97 21.23 -5.74
C ALA A 16 -5.46 21.09 -5.95
N ALA A 17 -4.81 20.02 -5.50
CA ALA A 17 -3.35 19.85 -5.59
C ALA A 17 -2.94 18.67 -6.49
N SER A 18 -3.35 18.68 -7.76
CA SER A 18 -2.87 17.70 -8.74
C SER A 18 -1.85 18.32 -9.69
N GLY A 19 -0.59 18.31 -9.26
CA GLY A 19 0.61 18.58 -10.07
C GLY A 19 1.40 17.29 -10.28
N VAL A 20 1.23 16.72 -11.45
CA VAL A 20 2.13 15.84 -12.22
C VAL A 20 3.04 14.88 -11.44
N SER A 21 2.65 13.62 -11.36
CA SER A 21 3.55 12.48 -11.48
C SER A 21 2.75 11.27 -11.94
N ALA A 22 3.07 10.75 -13.12
CA ALA A 22 2.39 9.61 -13.73
C ALA A 22 2.88 8.30 -13.08
N GLN A 23 2.38 7.95 -11.88
CA GLN A 23 2.55 6.61 -11.35
C GLN A 23 1.67 6.38 -10.09
N GLU A 24 0.76 5.44 -10.17
CA GLU A 24 -0.11 4.94 -9.09
C GLU A 24 -1.09 5.96 -8.48
N THR A 25 -1.39 7.05 -9.15
CA THR A 25 -2.46 7.97 -8.74
C THR A 25 -3.81 7.48 -9.23
N GLY A 26 -4.82 7.51 -8.39
CA GLY A 26 -6.16 7.10 -8.81
C GLY A 26 -7.03 6.61 -7.67
N TRP A 27 -8.26 6.27 -8.04
CA TRP A 27 -9.25 5.75 -7.11
C TRP A 27 -8.96 4.29 -6.74
N TYR A 28 -9.27 3.94 -5.51
CA TYR A 28 -9.27 2.56 -5.02
C TYR A 28 -10.46 2.31 -4.10
N GLY A 29 -10.88 1.06 -4.04
CA GLY A 29 -11.84 0.57 -3.07
C GLY A 29 -11.19 -0.47 -2.16
N ALA A 30 -11.64 -0.57 -0.92
CA ALA A 30 -11.16 -1.59 0.00
C ALA A 30 -12.27 -2.08 0.91
N VAL A 31 -12.12 -3.32 1.35
CA VAL A 31 -12.95 -3.95 2.39
C VAL A 31 -12.03 -4.57 3.42
N ASP A 32 -12.34 -4.37 4.70
CA ASP A 32 -11.56 -4.92 5.82
C ASP A 32 -12.47 -5.72 6.74
N LEU A 33 -11.93 -6.80 7.28
CA LEU A 33 -12.57 -7.61 8.32
C LEU A 33 -11.54 -7.90 9.42
N GLY A 34 -12.01 -7.97 10.66
CA GLY A 34 -11.13 -8.25 11.79
C GLY A 34 -11.85 -8.30 13.11
N GLN A 35 -11.13 -8.00 14.15
CA GLN A 35 -11.63 -7.94 15.52
C GLN A 35 -11.50 -6.54 16.09
N HIS A 36 -12.40 -6.21 17.03
CA HIS A 36 -12.29 -4.99 17.82
C HIS A 36 -12.40 -5.27 19.32
N TRP A 37 -11.87 -4.33 20.09
CA TRP A 37 -11.84 -4.36 21.55
C TRP A 37 -12.33 -3.01 22.08
N PRO A 38 -13.63 -2.89 22.34
CA PRO A 38 -14.19 -1.67 22.90
C PRO A 38 -13.68 -1.47 24.34
N GLN A 39 -13.29 -0.26 24.65
CA GLN A 39 -12.94 0.08 26.02
C GLN A 39 -14.21 0.31 26.83
N SER A 40 -14.17 0.02 28.14
CA SER A 40 -15.28 0.30 29.03
C SER A 40 -15.68 1.76 28.96
N ILE A 41 -16.96 2.03 28.63
CA ILE A 41 -17.53 3.38 28.56
C ILE A 41 -17.82 3.83 29.99
N LYS A 42 -17.07 4.81 30.46
CA LYS A 42 -17.35 5.45 31.73
C LYS A 42 -18.39 6.54 31.51
N THR A 43 -19.53 6.41 32.18
CA THR A 43 -20.66 7.31 31.97
C THR A 43 -21.06 7.99 33.28
N THR A 44 -21.72 9.14 33.14
CA THR A 44 -22.38 9.85 34.22
C THR A 44 -23.85 10.08 33.85
N SER A 45 -24.74 9.83 34.80
CA SER A 45 -26.18 10.10 34.59
C SER A 45 -26.50 11.59 34.65
N ASN A 46 -27.57 11.99 34.01
CA ASN A 46 -28.05 13.38 34.08
C ASN A 46 -29.06 13.64 35.22
N GLN A 47 -29.48 12.60 35.91
CA GLN A 47 -30.33 12.68 37.10
C GLN A 47 -29.61 12.08 38.28
N THR A 48 -29.86 12.60 39.46
CA THR A 48 -29.32 12.07 40.72
C THR A 48 -30.07 10.83 41.15
N LEU A 49 -29.36 9.92 41.79
CA LEU A 49 -29.91 8.76 42.47
C LEU A 49 -30.58 9.21 43.78
N PRO A 50 -31.32 8.31 44.50
CA PRO A 50 -32.00 8.63 45.76
C PRO A 50 -31.10 9.14 46.88
N ASP A 51 -29.79 8.95 46.79
CA ASP A 51 -28.78 9.50 47.72
C ASP A 51 -28.31 10.93 47.35
N GLY A 52 -28.80 11.49 46.28
CA GLY A 52 -28.44 12.82 45.78
C GLY A 52 -27.20 12.84 44.87
N GLU A 53 -26.55 11.71 44.66
CA GLU A 53 -25.36 11.60 43.81
C GLU A 53 -25.73 11.17 42.41
N TYR A 54 -24.89 11.57 41.43
CA TYR A 54 -25.01 11.08 40.05
C TYR A 54 -24.56 9.61 39.93
N ALA A 55 -25.19 8.86 39.02
CA ALA A 55 -24.70 7.53 38.69
C ALA A 55 -23.42 7.63 37.85
N HIS A 56 -22.31 7.10 38.35
CA HIS A 56 -21.07 6.95 37.65
C HIS A 56 -20.88 5.48 37.30
N TRP A 57 -21.18 5.11 36.05
CA TRP A 57 -21.23 3.71 35.65
C TRP A 57 -20.20 3.39 34.58
N ALA A 58 -19.75 2.15 34.58
CA ALA A 58 -18.85 1.58 33.57
C ALA A 58 -19.60 0.50 32.79
N TRP A 59 -19.77 0.73 31.52
CA TRP A 59 -20.43 -0.16 30.58
C TRP A 59 -19.34 -0.90 29.81
N LYS A 60 -19.38 -2.22 29.80
CA LYS A 60 -18.41 -3.07 29.12
C LYS A 60 -19.14 -3.96 28.12
N SER A 61 -18.78 -3.85 26.86
CA SER A 61 -19.17 -4.79 25.82
C SER A 61 -18.12 -5.86 25.58
N GLU A 62 -18.51 -6.94 24.93
CA GLU A 62 -17.62 -8.01 24.52
C GLU A 62 -16.76 -7.59 23.32
N ASN A 63 -15.67 -8.31 23.12
CA ASN A 63 -14.86 -8.19 21.91
C ASN A 63 -15.56 -8.97 20.80
N ASP A 64 -15.68 -8.37 19.63
CA ASP A 64 -16.39 -8.99 18.52
C ASP A 64 -15.69 -8.71 17.18
N TRP A 65 -16.27 -9.22 16.10
CA TRP A 65 -15.79 -8.91 14.76
C TRP A 65 -16.05 -7.44 14.41
N THR A 66 -15.36 -6.94 13.42
CA THR A 66 -15.58 -5.61 12.85
C THR A 66 -15.33 -5.61 11.36
N GLY A 67 -16.05 -4.74 10.64
CA GLY A 67 -15.91 -4.60 9.20
C GLY A 67 -15.88 -3.15 8.75
N PHE A 68 -15.12 -2.89 7.69
CA PHE A 68 -15.00 -1.56 7.10
C PHE A 68 -15.06 -1.63 5.59
N VAL A 69 -15.65 -0.58 4.99
CA VAL A 69 -15.62 -0.33 3.56
C VAL A 69 -14.96 1.01 3.33
N ARG A 70 -13.98 1.06 2.43
CA ARG A 70 -13.20 2.27 2.16
C ARG A 70 -13.23 2.61 0.68
N LEU A 71 -13.41 3.88 0.37
CA LEU A 71 -13.22 4.45 -0.96
C LEU A 71 -12.19 5.57 -0.84
N GLY A 72 -11.11 5.46 -1.56
CA GLY A 72 -10.02 6.41 -1.45
C GLY A 72 -9.41 6.82 -2.77
N TYR A 73 -8.61 7.85 -2.70
CA TYR A 73 -7.84 8.37 -3.81
C TYR A 73 -6.36 8.52 -3.42
N GLN A 74 -5.48 7.92 -4.22
CA GLN A 74 -4.04 8.05 -4.10
C GLN A 74 -3.58 9.28 -4.90
N PHE A 75 -3.06 10.31 -4.21
CA PHE A 75 -2.60 11.56 -4.84
C PHE A 75 -1.21 11.44 -5.45
N ASN A 76 -0.35 10.72 -4.74
CA ASN A 76 1.02 10.42 -5.15
C ASN A 76 1.46 9.11 -4.47
N LYS A 77 2.71 8.71 -4.63
CA LYS A 77 3.22 7.47 -4.04
C LYS A 77 3.02 7.36 -2.53
N ASN A 78 3.11 8.49 -1.80
CA ASN A 78 3.13 8.51 -0.34
C ASN A 78 1.80 8.95 0.30
N TRP A 79 0.97 9.74 -0.37
CA TRP A 79 -0.23 10.31 0.22
C TRP A 79 -1.51 9.78 -0.41
N ARG A 80 -2.44 9.40 0.42
CA ARG A 80 -3.80 9.01 0.03
C ARG A 80 -4.82 9.55 1.03
N ALA A 81 -6.02 9.81 0.55
CA ALA A 81 -7.17 10.10 1.40
C ALA A 81 -8.27 9.10 1.09
N GLU A 82 -9.09 8.80 2.09
CA GLU A 82 -10.20 7.88 1.96
C GLU A 82 -11.39 8.27 2.83
N VAL A 83 -12.56 7.87 2.38
CA VAL A 83 -13.76 7.82 3.21
C VAL A 83 -13.95 6.38 3.64
N GLU A 84 -14.18 6.18 4.92
CA GLU A 84 -14.32 4.87 5.55
C GLU A 84 -15.65 4.80 6.27
N GLY A 85 -16.48 3.81 5.93
CA GLY A 85 -17.63 3.37 6.70
C GLY A 85 -17.26 2.16 7.53
N GLY A 86 -17.54 2.19 8.83
CA GLY A 86 -17.18 1.10 9.76
C GLY A 86 -18.37 0.65 10.58
N TYR A 87 -18.42 -0.66 10.86
CA TYR A 87 -19.39 -1.28 11.76
C TYR A 87 -18.66 -2.13 12.80
N ARG A 88 -19.06 -1.94 14.07
CA ARG A 88 -18.50 -2.63 15.24
C ARG A 88 -19.65 -3.07 16.14
N PRO A 89 -20.14 -4.29 16.01
CA PRO A 89 -21.12 -4.87 16.93
C PRO A 89 -20.48 -5.19 18.29
N GLY A 90 -21.26 -5.22 19.34
CA GLY A 90 -20.76 -5.65 20.64
C GLY A 90 -21.89 -5.97 21.61
N ASP A 91 -21.97 -7.22 22.04
CA ASP A 91 -22.89 -7.64 23.09
C ASP A 91 -22.50 -7.04 24.44
N LEU A 92 -23.48 -6.66 25.22
CA LEU A 92 -23.28 -6.04 26.53
C LEU A 92 -22.85 -7.10 27.55
N ASN A 93 -21.60 -7.03 28.01
CA ASN A 93 -21.06 -7.98 28.96
C ASN A 93 -21.40 -7.64 30.41
N SER A 94 -21.20 -6.37 30.81
CA SER A 94 -21.45 -5.96 32.18
C SER A 94 -21.64 -4.45 32.29
N VAL A 95 -22.45 -4.06 33.29
CA VAL A 95 -22.63 -2.67 33.69
C VAL A 95 -22.46 -2.60 35.23
N HIS A 96 -21.44 -1.84 35.66
CA HIS A 96 -21.14 -1.65 37.05
C HIS A 96 -21.14 -0.17 37.40
N GLY A 97 -21.77 0.18 38.52
CA GLY A 97 -21.89 1.56 38.99
C GLY A 97 -21.16 1.83 40.29
N ASN A 98 -21.16 3.11 40.65
CA ASN A 98 -20.79 3.55 42.00
C ASN A 98 -21.79 3.00 43.01
N ALA A 99 -21.36 2.90 44.25
CA ALA A 99 -22.23 2.46 45.37
C ALA A 99 -23.31 3.51 45.67
N VAL A 100 -24.58 3.07 45.75
CA VAL A 100 -25.66 3.84 46.37
C VAL A 100 -25.81 3.38 47.78
N ARG A 101 -25.74 4.27 48.77
CA ARG A 101 -25.80 3.93 50.21
C ARG A 101 -24.85 2.78 50.57
N GLN A 102 -23.58 2.84 50.11
CA GLN A 102 -22.53 1.85 50.37
C GLN A 102 -22.76 0.46 49.69
N GLN A 103 -23.70 0.31 48.77
CA GLN A 103 -23.86 -0.93 48.01
C GLN A 103 -23.56 -0.70 46.52
N PRO A 104 -22.63 -1.48 45.94
CA PRO A 104 -22.34 -1.37 44.53
C PRO A 104 -23.57 -1.74 43.70
N ILE A 105 -23.95 -0.90 42.75
CA ILE A 105 -25.01 -1.16 41.78
C ILE A 105 -24.41 -1.75 40.52
N ALA A 106 -24.97 -2.86 40.08
CA ALA A 106 -24.72 -3.45 38.78
C ALA A 106 -26.05 -3.75 38.09
N LEU A 107 -26.01 -3.85 36.76
CA LEU A 107 -27.11 -4.43 36.00
C LEU A 107 -26.86 -5.91 35.80
N CYS A 108 -27.83 -6.68 36.09
CA CYS A 108 -27.83 -8.14 36.06
C CYS A 108 -28.85 -8.66 35.06
N THR A 109 -28.83 -9.97 34.81
CA THR A 109 -29.82 -10.66 33.98
C THR A 109 -31.22 -10.25 34.39
N PRO A 110 -32.08 -9.80 33.47
CA PRO A 110 -33.45 -9.35 33.78
C PRO A 110 -34.35 -10.49 34.26
N GLY A 111 -35.36 -10.14 35.06
CA GLY A 111 -36.41 -11.07 35.52
C GLY A 111 -36.04 -11.99 36.67
N VAL A 112 -34.84 -11.89 37.24
CA VAL A 112 -34.43 -12.70 38.41
C VAL A 112 -34.73 -11.94 39.70
N THR A 113 -35.53 -12.49 40.56
CA THR A 113 -35.77 -11.91 41.89
C THR A 113 -34.48 -11.93 42.72
N ARG A 114 -34.05 -10.78 43.21
CA ARG A 114 -32.82 -10.61 43.97
C ARG A 114 -33.11 -10.18 45.37
N THR A 115 -32.34 -10.71 46.27
CA THR A 115 -32.33 -10.27 47.69
C THR A 115 -31.19 -9.23 47.86
N SER A 116 -31.31 -8.40 48.89
CA SER A 116 -30.29 -7.37 49.23
C SER A 116 -28.88 -7.88 49.43
N SER A 117 -28.69 -9.19 49.62
CA SER A 117 -27.38 -9.83 49.81
C SER A 117 -26.81 -10.46 48.54
N SER A 118 -27.57 -10.48 47.44
CA SER A 118 -27.16 -11.14 46.21
C SER A 118 -26.27 -10.20 45.37
N GLN A 119 -24.95 -10.38 45.49
CA GLN A 119 -23.95 -9.60 44.74
C GLN A 119 -23.58 -10.22 43.39
N THR A 120 -23.83 -11.51 43.22
CA THR A 120 -23.54 -12.18 41.94
C THR A 120 -24.67 -12.03 40.97
N CYS A 121 -24.37 -11.47 39.83
CA CYS A 121 -25.37 -11.34 38.76
C CYS A 121 -24.75 -11.74 37.40
N GLY A 122 -25.59 -12.35 36.56
CA GLY A 122 -25.25 -12.57 35.15
C GLY A 122 -25.23 -11.25 34.38
N SER A 123 -24.84 -11.34 33.14
CA SER A 123 -24.81 -10.17 32.24
C SER A 123 -26.23 -9.61 32.02
N PRO A 124 -26.38 -8.28 31.89
CA PRO A 124 -27.60 -7.70 31.35
C PRO A 124 -27.79 -8.11 29.88
N ASP A 125 -29.01 -8.07 29.38
CA ASP A 125 -29.28 -8.28 27.97
C ASP A 125 -29.07 -6.97 27.21
N GLY A 126 -28.58 -7.07 25.95
CA GLY A 126 -28.46 -5.94 25.06
C GLY A 126 -27.14 -5.84 24.33
N SER A 127 -26.96 -4.74 23.60
CA SER A 127 -25.79 -4.48 22.75
C SER A 127 -25.35 -3.02 22.82
N ILE A 128 -24.12 -2.79 22.44
CA ILE A 128 -23.56 -1.46 22.16
C ILE A 128 -22.90 -1.54 20.79
N ASP A 129 -23.65 -1.13 19.77
CA ASP A 129 -23.21 -1.16 18.38
C ASP A 129 -22.68 0.20 17.95
N SER A 130 -21.61 0.21 17.16
CA SER A 130 -21.00 1.46 16.67
C SER A 130 -20.93 1.47 15.16
N TRP A 131 -21.46 2.53 14.56
CA TRP A 131 -21.34 2.87 13.15
C TRP A 131 -20.50 4.14 12.99
N SER A 132 -19.47 4.10 12.16
CA SER A 132 -18.63 5.27 11.92
C SER A 132 -18.57 5.64 10.44
N LEU A 133 -18.51 6.94 10.18
CA LEU A 133 -18.18 7.49 8.87
C LEU A 133 -17.03 8.48 9.04
N MET A 134 -15.86 8.10 8.52
CA MET A 134 -14.60 8.80 8.74
C MET A 134 -13.98 9.26 7.42
N ALA A 135 -13.34 10.43 7.44
CA ALA A 135 -12.45 10.90 6.40
C ALA A 135 -11.01 10.80 6.91
N ASN A 136 -10.19 10.01 6.24
CA ASN A 136 -8.83 9.69 6.65
C ASN A 136 -7.82 10.29 5.67
N VAL A 137 -6.68 10.71 6.20
CA VAL A 137 -5.46 11.02 5.44
C VAL A 137 -4.37 10.07 5.91
N ILE A 138 -3.69 9.44 4.96
CA ILE A 138 -2.75 8.36 5.21
C ILE A 138 -1.45 8.65 4.49
N TYR A 139 -0.34 8.37 5.17
CA TYR A 139 1.01 8.45 4.64
C TYR A 139 1.64 7.07 4.54
N ASP A 140 2.04 6.71 3.34
CA ASP A 140 2.74 5.47 2.98
C ASP A 140 4.26 5.71 2.98
N PHE A 141 5.02 5.00 3.83
CA PHE A 141 6.46 5.25 4.03
C PHE A 141 7.33 4.63 2.94
N ALA A 142 6.96 3.46 2.45
CA ALA A 142 7.75 2.67 1.51
C ALA A 142 6.89 2.14 0.36
N PRO A 143 6.28 3.01 -0.48
CA PRO A 143 5.25 2.62 -1.45
C PRO A 143 5.77 1.66 -2.54
N ASP A 144 7.06 1.71 -2.85
CA ASP A 144 7.69 0.86 -3.86
C ASP A 144 8.22 -0.49 -3.28
N ALA A 145 8.21 -0.66 -1.94
CA ALA A 145 8.62 -1.90 -1.29
C ALA A 145 7.52 -2.97 -1.31
N TRP A 146 7.90 -4.23 -1.15
CA TRP A 146 6.96 -5.35 -1.03
C TRP A 146 6.07 -5.24 0.22
N LEU A 147 6.61 -4.66 1.29
CA LEU A 147 5.92 -4.31 2.53
C LEU A 147 6.00 -2.80 2.69
N ASN A 148 4.85 -2.14 2.69
CA ASN A 148 4.73 -0.70 2.84
C ASN A 148 4.06 -0.36 4.18
N PRO A 149 4.81 0.07 5.20
CA PRO A 149 4.23 0.62 6.42
C PRO A 149 3.48 1.93 6.12
N PHE A 150 2.41 2.17 6.87
CA PHE A 150 1.65 3.41 6.77
C PHE A 150 1.13 3.87 8.13
N VAL A 151 0.88 5.17 8.23
CA VAL A 151 0.15 5.79 9.34
C VAL A 151 -0.90 6.73 8.79
N GLY A 152 -1.94 6.96 9.57
CA GLY A 152 -2.99 7.87 9.16
C GLY A 152 -3.74 8.45 10.35
N VAL A 153 -4.46 9.51 10.07
CA VAL A 153 -5.40 10.15 10.99
C VAL A 153 -6.71 10.41 10.27
N GLY A 154 -7.79 10.34 11.01
CA GLY A 154 -9.12 10.57 10.47
C GLY A 154 -10.00 11.35 11.41
N VAL A 155 -10.96 12.04 10.83
CA VAL A 155 -12.04 12.74 11.53
C VAL A 155 -13.37 12.40 10.90
N GLY A 156 -14.43 12.42 11.68
CA GLY A 156 -15.75 12.07 11.18
C GLY A 156 -16.81 12.05 12.27
N VAL A 157 -17.74 11.16 12.11
CA VAL A 157 -18.82 10.95 13.05
C VAL A 157 -18.91 9.48 13.44
N ASN A 158 -19.27 9.25 14.69
CA ASN A 158 -19.56 7.94 15.23
C ASN A 158 -21.00 7.95 15.78
N ARG A 159 -21.81 7.02 15.35
CA ARG A 159 -23.12 6.72 15.91
C ARG A 159 -22.97 5.49 16.79
N VAL A 160 -23.42 5.61 18.02
CA VAL A 160 -23.43 4.50 18.97
C VAL A 160 -24.89 4.22 19.34
N ASP A 161 -25.32 3.02 19.01
CA ASP A 161 -26.65 2.49 19.34
C ASP A 161 -26.51 1.65 20.63
N VAL A 162 -27.24 1.98 21.64
CA VAL A 162 -27.27 1.28 22.93
C VAL A 162 -28.61 0.67 23.16
N ASN A 163 -28.67 -0.64 23.19
CA ASN A 163 -29.85 -1.40 23.65
C ASN A 163 -29.47 -2.07 24.97
N VAL A 164 -30.25 -1.88 26.00
CA VAL A 164 -30.01 -2.47 27.31
C VAL A 164 -31.28 -2.82 28.03
N LEU A 165 -31.31 -4.01 28.59
CA LEU A 165 -32.28 -4.45 29.57
C LEU A 165 -31.57 -5.16 30.70
N GLY A 166 -31.63 -4.62 31.88
CA GLY A 166 -30.95 -5.20 33.02
C GLY A 166 -31.72 -4.95 34.32
N GLN A 167 -31.58 -5.85 35.27
CA GLN A 167 -32.14 -5.70 36.60
C GLN A 167 -31.09 -5.16 37.55
N PHE A 168 -31.41 -4.15 38.33
CA PHE A 168 -30.51 -3.61 39.34
C PHE A 168 -30.16 -4.65 40.42
N SER A 169 -28.88 -4.75 40.77
CA SER A 169 -28.41 -5.44 41.98
C SER A 169 -28.38 -4.46 43.17
N GLY A 170 -28.36 -4.99 44.40
CA GLY A 170 -28.06 -4.20 45.60
C GLY A 170 -29.12 -3.14 45.96
N VAL A 171 -30.36 -3.33 45.53
CA VAL A 171 -31.44 -2.32 45.71
C VAL A 171 -32.03 -2.23 47.14
N GLY A 172 -31.43 -2.93 48.11
CA GLY A 172 -31.90 -2.90 49.51
C GLY A 172 -33.09 -3.80 49.81
N ALA A 173 -33.69 -3.64 51.00
CA ALA A 173 -34.81 -4.47 51.43
C ALA A 173 -36.04 -4.21 50.58
N VAL A 174 -36.77 -5.29 50.24
CA VAL A 174 -38.03 -5.21 49.50
C VAL A 174 -39.10 -4.58 50.35
N THR A 175 -39.73 -3.55 49.87
CA THR A 175 -40.84 -2.83 50.48
C THR A 175 -41.94 -2.53 49.45
N ALA A 176 -43.06 -1.97 49.88
CA ALA A 176 -44.10 -1.52 48.94
C ALA A 176 -43.61 -0.46 47.93
N THR A 177 -42.60 0.34 48.33
CA THR A 177 -42.03 1.40 47.51
C THR A 177 -40.67 0.99 46.87
N ASN A 178 -40.14 -0.16 47.24
CA ASN A 178 -38.87 -0.72 46.74
C ASN A 178 -39.12 -2.18 46.32
N PRO A 179 -39.69 -2.45 45.12
CA PRO A 179 -40.05 -3.79 44.68
C PRO A 179 -38.81 -4.66 44.47
N ALA A 180 -39.03 -5.99 44.58
CA ALA A 180 -37.94 -6.98 44.41
C ALA A 180 -37.34 -7.01 43.02
N ILE A 181 -38.08 -6.55 42.00
CA ILE A 181 -37.65 -6.47 40.62
C ILE A 181 -37.62 -5.00 40.19
N GLN A 182 -36.45 -4.49 39.90
CA GLN A 182 -36.24 -3.13 39.39
C GLN A 182 -35.33 -3.19 38.18
N ASN A 183 -35.84 -2.79 37.03
CA ASN A 183 -35.13 -2.86 35.77
C ASN A 183 -34.69 -1.47 35.31
N LEU A 184 -33.61 -1.44 34.56
CA LEU A 184 -33.22 -0.38 33.66
C LEU A 184 -33.42 -0.90 32.24
N SER A 185 -34.06 -0.11 31.41
CA SER A 185 -34.11 -0.33 29.96
C SER A 185 -33.69 0.94 29.22
N GLY A 186 -33.10 0.76 28.07
CA GLY A 186 -32.76 1.83 27.16
C GLY A 186 -32.67 1.26 25.74
N ASP A 187 -33.17 2.02 24.79
CA ASP A 187 -33.02 1.75 23.37
C ASP A 187 -32.89 3.13 22.72
N ASP A 188 -31.65 3.57 22.56
CA ASP A 188 -31.33 4.92 22.10
C ASP A 188 -30.03 4.94 21.33
N ALA A 189 -29.89 5.92 20.46
CA ALA A 189 -28.74 6.10 19.62
C ALA A 189 -28.31 7.55 19.54
N ASP A 190 -27.02 7.79 19.66
CA ASP A 190 -26.47 9.13 19.56
C ASP A 190 -25.33 9.21 18.57
N VAL A 191 -25.20 10.36 17.89
CA VAL A 191 -24.19 10.64 16.90
C VAL A 191 -23.29 11.76 17.40
N SER A 192 -22.01 11.44 17.56
CA SER A 192 -21.01 12.40 18.04
C SER A 192 -19.83 12.52 17.07
N PHE A 193 -19.12 13.64 17.20
CA PHE A 193 -17.85 13.83 16.49
C PHE A 193 -16.82 12.79 16.95
N ALA A 194 -16.11 12.24 15.97
CA ALA A 194 -15.10 11.22 16.21
C ALA A 194 -13.80 11.55 15.47
N TYR A 195 -12.70 11.05 16.02
CA TYR A 195 -11.39 11.04 15.37
C TYR A 195 -10.73 9.70 15.59
N GLN A 196 -9.85 9.34 14.66
CA GLN A 196 -9.13 8.06 14.75
C GLN A 196 -7.67 8.21 14.34
N ALA A 197 -6.85 7.32 14.88
CA ALA A 197 -5.48 7.08 14.45
C ALA A 197 -5.41 5.70 13.79
N LEU A 198 -4.63 5.63 12.72
CA LEU A 198 -4.43 4.44 11.90
C LEU A 198 -2.95 4.13 11.83
N ALA A 199 -2.59 2.88 11.94
CA ALA A 199 -1.24 2.40 11.68
C ALA A 199 -1.31 1.00 11.07
N GLY A 200 -0.43 0.70 10.12
CA GLY A 200 -0.50 -0.59 9.48
C GLY A 200 0.60 -0.84 8.48
N ALA A 201 0.43 -1.92 7.73
CA ALA A 201 1.32 -2.27 6.64
C ALA A 201 0.53 -2.86 5.47
N SER A 202 0.92 -2.52 4.26
CA SER A 202 0.35 -3.04 3.02
C SER A 202 1.33 -3.99 2.36
N VAL A 203 0.85 -5.12 1.87
CA VAL A 203 1.60 -6.07 1.06
C VAL A 203 1.04 -6.08 -0.36
N LYS A 204 1.90 -5.92 -1.34
CA LYS A 204 1.50 -5.97 -2.76
C LYS A 204 1.26 -7.42 -3.17
N ALA A 205 0.01 -7.79 -3.43
CA ALA A 205 -0.37 -9.11 -3.93
C ALA A 205 -0.29 -9.17 -5.47
N THR A 206 -0.81 -8.14 -6.15
CA THR A 206 -0.69 -7.93 -7.61
C THR A 206 -0.49 -6.45 -7.89
N ASP A 207 -0.37 -6.05 -9.16
CA ASP A 207 -0.26 -4.61 -9.51
C ASP A 207 -1.50 -3.80 -9.12
N LYS A 208 -2.66 -4.43 -9.01
CA LYS A 208 -3.93 -3.78 -8.65
C LYS A 208 -4.45 -4.14 -7.27
N LEU A 209 -3.93 -5.21 -6.65
CA LEU A 209 -4.44 -5.71 -5.38
C LEU A 209 -3.36 -5.64 -4.31
N LYS A 210 -3.68 -4.99 -3.20
CA LYS A 210 -2.86 -4.93 -1.99
C LYS A 210 -3.63 -5.55 -0.82
N ILE A 211 -2.92 -6.18 0.11
CA ILE A 211 -3.45 -6.68 1.38
C ILE A 211 -2.99 -5.72 2.46
N ASP A 212 -3.93 -5.13 3.17
CA ASP A 212 -3.67 -4.18 4.24
C ASP A 212 -3.87 -4.85 5.60
N PHE A 213 -2.90 -4.70 6.50
CA PHE A 213 -3.02 -5.02 7.92
C PHE A 213 -3.13 -3.71 8.66
N THR A 214 -4.26 -3.44 9.30
CA THR A 214 -4.54 -2.13 9.88
C THR A 214 -4.94 -2.24 11.34
N TYR A 215 -4.26 -1.50 12.21
CA TYR A 215 -4.69 -1.16 13.55
C TYR A 215 -5.37 0.21 13.52
N ARG A 216 -6.53 0.32 14.20
CA ARG A 216 -7.28 1.57 14.36
C ARG A 216 -7.54 1.83 15.83
N TYR A 217 -7.40 3.07 16.24
CA TYR A 217 -7.85 3.59 17.52
C TYR A 217 -8.86 4.69 17.28
N LEU A 218 -10.13 4.45 17.64
CA LEU A 218 -11.23 5.38 17.51
C LEU A 218 -11.58 5.98 18.86
N THR A 219 -11.83 7.28 18.91
CA THR A 219 -12.38 8.01 20.05
C THR A 219 -13.06 9.28 19.57
N GLY A 220 -13.73 10.00 20.46
CA GLY A 220 -14.43 11.22 20.03
C GLY A 220 -15.03 12.00 21.18
N ALA A 221 -16.07 12.78 20.89
CA ALA A 221 -16.85 13.47 21.87
C ALA A 221 -17.75 12.49 22.65
N ASP A 222 -18.34 12.96 23.73
CA ASP A 222 -19.27 12.17 24.52
C ASP A 222 -20.56 11.91 23.73
N HIS A 223 -21.08 10.71 23.92
CA HIS A 223 -22.41 10.29 23.49
C HIS A 223 -23.38 10.37 24.66
N LYS A 224 -24.68 10.47 24.35
CA LYS A 224 -25.73 10.60 25.34
C LYS A 224 -26.90 9.64 25.01
N TRP A 225 -27.19 8.73 25.93
CA TRP A 225 -28.22 7.74 25.75
C TRP A 225 -29.27 7.87 26.84
N ALA A 226 -30.54 7.92 26.44
CA ALA A 226 -31.67 7.94 27.36
C ALA A 226 -31.92 6.53 27.90
N THR A 227 -32.16 6.45 29.19
CA THR A 227 -32.61 5.20 29.86
C THR A 227 -33.82 5.46 30.75
N THR A 228 -34.57 4.41 30.98
CA THR A 228 -35.75 4.43 31.85
C THR A 228 -35.56 3.37 32.94
N GLY A 229 -35.54 3.81 34.15
CA GLY A 229 -35.56 2.92 35.32
C GLY A 229 -36.96 2.61 35.75
N SER A 230 -37.18 1.49 36.44
CA SER A 230 -38.45 1.15 37.07
C SER A 230 -38.50 1.67 38.52
N SER A 231 -39.56 2.34 38.84
CA SER A 231 -39.96 2.77 40.18
C SER A 231 -38.99 3.70 40.92
N PHE A 232 -37.96 3.16 41.58
CA PHE A 232 -37.18 3.89 42.56
C PHE A 232 -35.86 4.45 41.99
N LEU A 233 -35.28 3.76 41.04
CA LEU A 233 -34.00 4.14 40.41
C LEU A 233 -34.23 4.65 39.00
N GLN A 234 -34.14 5.95 38.81
CA GLN A 234 -34.28 6.58 37.50
C GLN A 234 -33.10 7.48 37.18
N PRO A 235 -32.01 6.92 36.72
CA PRO A 235 -30.78 7.69 36.44
C PRO A 235 -30.96 8.65 35.25
N GLY A 236 -31.98 8.47 34.42
CA GLY A 236 -32.19 9.28 33.22
C GLY A 236 -31.25 8.94 32.09
N ALA A 237 -30.69 9.96 31.42
CA ALA A 237 -29.73 9.74 30.35
C ALA A 237 -28.33 9.62 30.90
N PHE A 238 -27.56 8.69 30.31
CA PHE A 238 -26.11 8.56 30.55
C PHE A 238 -25.34 9.28 29.50
N GLN A 239 -24.22 9.90 29.89
CA GLN A 239 -23.26 10.55 28.98
C GLN A 239 -21.88 9.97 29.20
N GLY A 240 -21.19 9.62 28.10
CA GLY A 240 -19.84 9.05 28.16
C GLY A 240 -19.18 8.91 26.78
N GLN A 241 -17.89 8.69 26.80
CA GLN A 241 -17.06 8.64 25.61
C GLN A 241 -16.88 7.20 25.14
N TYR A 242 -17.23 6.93 23.88
CA TYR A 242 -16.94 5.67 23.21
C TYR A 242 -15.46 5.65 22.73
N LYS A 243 -14.76 4.56 23.04
CA LYS A 243 -13.37 4.31 22.61
C LYS A 243 -13.24 2.87 22.15
N ASP A 244 -12.59 2.69 21.02
CA ASP A 244 -12.43 1.37 20.43
C ASP A 244 -11.06 1.17 19.80
N GLN A 245 -10.58 -0.05 19.84
CA GLN A 245 -9.38 -0.50 19.16
C GLN A 245 -9.75 -1.64 18.24
N SER A 246 -9.21 -1.64 17.02
CA SER A 246 -9.46 -2.74 16.10
C SER A 246 -8.21 -3.12 15.30
N VAL A 247 -8.14 -4.40 14.96
CA VAL A 247 -7.13 -4.96 14.07
C VAL A 247 -7.85 -5.68 12.93
N THR A 248 -7.50 -5.33 11.71
CA THR A 248 -8.17 -5.86 10.52
C THR A 248 -7.18 -6.29 9.45
N VAL A 249 -7.62 -7.22 8.63
CA VAL A 249 -7.02 -7.57 7.36
C VAL A 249 -7.97 -7.12 6.26
N GLY A 250 -7.46 -6.38 5.29
CA GLY A 250 -8.26 -5.81 4.20
C GLY A 250 -7.70 -6.12 2.83
N LEU A 251 -8.58 -6.08 1.85
CA LEU A 251 -8.25 -6.16 0.44
C LEU A 251 -8.51 -4.80 -0.19
N ARG A 252 -7.46 -4.20 -0.75
CA ARG A 252 -7.51 -2.90 -1.45
C ARG A 252 -7.24 -3.09 -2.92
N TYR A 253 -8.23 -2.71 -3.75
CA TYR A 253 -8.16 -2.81 -5.20
C TYR A 253 -8.06 -1.42 -5.83
N SER A 254 -7.02 -1.19 -6.65
CA SER A 254 -6.81 0.05 -7.42
C SER A 254 -7.58 -0.01 -8.74
N PHE A 255 -8.40 1.01 -8.99
CA PHE A 255 -9.11 1.20 -10.26
C PHE A 255 -8.27 1.93 -11.31
N ALA A 256 -7.10 2.47 -10.91
CA ALA A 256 -6.21 3.17 -11.83
C ALA A 256 -5.85 2.28 -13.02
N SER A 257 -5.98 2.83 -14.21
CA SER A 257 -5.48 2.17 -15.42
C SER A 257 -3.96 2.30 -15.45
N PRO A 258 -3.23 1.30 -15.95
CA PRO A 258 -1.81 1.46 -16.23
C PRO A 258 -1.61 2.71 -17.10
N PRO A 259 -0.53 3.48 -16.90
CA PRO A 259 -0.22 4.58 -17.78
C PRO A 259 -0.19 4.09 -19.23
N PRO A 260 -0.74 4.84 -20.19
CA PRO A 260 -0.66 4.46 -21.58
C PRO A 260 0.81 4.28 -21.97
N PRO A 261 1.14 3.28 -22.80
CA PRO A 261 2.49 3.13 -23.29
C PRO A 261 2.98 4.46 -23.89
N PRO A 262 4.25 4.82 -23.71
CA PRO A 262 4.77 6.05 -24.29
C PRO A 262 4.41 6.10 -25.78
N PRO A 263 4.02 7.26 -26.32
CA PRO A 263 3.69 7.38 -27.73
C PRO A 263 4.87 6.87 -28.56
N PRO A 264 4.60 6.12 -29.64
CA PRO A 264 5.67 5.69 -30.52
C PRO A 264 6.49 6.91 -30.94
N PRO A 265 7.82 6.78 -31.07
CA PRO A 265 8.65 7.88 -31.52
C PRO A 265 8.07 8.45 -32.82
N PRO A 266 8.09 9.78 -33.02
CA PRO A 266 7.57 10.40 -34.23
C PRO A 266 8.22 9.72 -35.44
N PRO A 267 7.45 9.46 -36.51
CA PRO A 267 8.01 8.89 -37.73
C PRO A 267 9.18 9.78 -38.19
N PRO A 268 10.25 9.19 -38.69
CA PRO A 268 11.36 9.97 -39.21
C PRO A 268 10.85 10.98 -40.25
N PRO A 269 11.40 12.20 -40.32
CA PRO A 269 10.97 13.20 -41.29
C PRO A 269 11.01 12.62 -42.69
N PRO A 270 10.06 12.95 -43.56
CA PRO A 270 10.05 12.46 -44.92
C PRO A 270 11.39 12.80 -45.61
N PRO A 271 11.92 11.89 -46.41
CA PRO A 271 13.19 12.12 -47.07
C PRO A 271 13.09 13.40 -47.95
N PRO A 272 14.15 14.21 -47.99
CA PRO A 272 14.16 15.38 -48.87
C PRO A 272 13.89 15.01 -50.33
N PRO A 273 13.27 15.88 -51.13
CA PRO A 273 12.99 15.60 -52.52
C PRO A 273 14.26 15.20 -53.26
N PRO A 274 14.16 14.27 -54.26
CA PRO A 274 15.32 13.74 -54.94
C PRO A 274 16.09 14.86 -55.66
N PRO A 275 17.41 14.88 -55.54
CA PRO A 275 18.24 15.81 -56.30
C PRO A 275 18.19 15.48 -57.80
N PRO A 276 18.49 16.46 -58.69
CA PRO A 276 18.49 16.25 -60.14
C PRO A 276 19.45 15.11 -60.53
N PRO A 277 19.20 14.43 -61.68
CA PRO A 277 19.91 13.22 -62.05
C PRO A 277 21.41 13.42 -62.14
N PRO A 278 22.19 12.48 -61.57
CA PRO A 278 23.63 12.59 -61.53
C PRO A 278 24.32 12.25 -62.86
N PRO A 279 25.56 12.73 -63.06
CA PRO A 279 26.38 12.30 -64.16
C PRO A 279 26.75 10.78 -64.07
N PRO A 280 27.20 10.11 -65.12
CA PRO A 280 27.32 8.66 -65.21
C PRO A 280 28.22 8.07 -64.10
N PRO A 281 27.95 6.83 -63.68
CA PRO A 281 28.44 6.30 -62.42
C PRO A 281 29.93 6.03 -62.37
N PRO A 282 30.61 6.32 -61.27
CA PRO A 282 31.90 5.76 -60.91
C PRO A 282 31.82 4.24 -60.66
N PRO A 283 32.91 3.51 -60.70
CA PRO A 283 32.94 2.07 -60.50
C PRO A 283 32.31 1.65 -59.14
N PRO A 284 31.76 0.43 -59.03
CA PRO A 284 31.01 -0.01 -57.85
C PRO A 284 31.87 0.09 -56.58
N PRO A 285 31.27 0.60 -55.47
CA PRO A 285 31.94 0.66 -54.19
C PRO A 285 32.27 -0.75 -53.66
N PRO A 286 33.32 -0.91 -52.88
CA PRO A 286 33.64 -2.18 -52.23
C PRO A 286 32.46 -2.63 -51.32
N PRO A 287 32.21 -3.93 -51.17
CA PRO A 287 31.12 -4.46 -50.38
C PRO A 287 31.17 -3.87 -48.97
N PRO A 288 30.00 -3.54 -48.37
CA PRO A 288 29.90 -2.88 -47.06
C PRO A 288 30.67 -3.73 -45.98
N ALA A 289 31.54 -3.07 -45.28
CA ALA A 289 32.19 -3.67 -44.12
C ALA A 289 31.11 -3.98 -43.08
N PHE A 290 31.06 -5.21 -42.58
CA PHE A 290 30.10 -5.63 -41.56
C PHE A 290 30.47 -4.92 -40.23
N GLU A 291 29.58 -4.06 -39.74
CA GLU A 291 29.79 -3.29 -38.52
C GLU A 291 29.50 -4.12 -37.26
N ALA A 292 30.11 -3.79 -36.14
CA ALA A 292 29.80 -4.38 -34.86
C ALA A 292 28.37 -3.94 -34.45
N ARG A 293 27.51 -4.88 -34.03
CA ARG A 293 26.11 -4.61 -33.65
C ARG A 293 25.77 -5.30 -32.35
N GLU A 294 24.91 -4.62 -31.55
CA GLU A 294 24.39 -5.15 -30.31
C GLU A 294 22.88 -5.38 -30.43
N PHE A 295 22.38 -6.50 -29.89
CA PHE A 295 20.98 -6.84 -29.78
C PHE A 295 20.64 -7.05 -28.30
N ILE A 296 19.43 -6.66 -27.90
CA ILE A 296 18.98 -6.75 -26.50
C ILE A 296 17.73 -7.63 -26.42
N VAL A 297 17.80 -8.65 -25.58
CA VAL A 297 16.72 -9.63 -25.31
C VAL A 297 16.20 -9.39 -23.91
N TYR A 298 14.93 -9.09 -23.76
CA TYR A 298 14.28 -8.86 -22.46
C TYR A 298 13.58 -10.12 -21.94
N PHE A 299 13.47 -10.20 -20.58
CA PHE A 299 12.86 -11.33 -19.90
C PHE A 299 11.77 -10.88 -18.94
N PRO A 300 10.68 -11.67 -18.79
CA PRO A 300 9.72 -11.48 -17.71
C PRO A 300 10.37 -11.62 -16.33
N PHE A 301 9.66 -11.14 -15.33
CA PHE A 301 10.13 -11.21 -13.95
C PHE A 301 10.38 -12.66 -13.53
N ASP A 302 11.52 -12.90 -12.92
CA ASP A 302 11.97 -14.22 -12.40
C ASP A 302 12.00 -15.36 -13.43
N GLN A 303 12.07 -15.03 -14.73
CA GLN A 303 12.10 -16.01 -15.81
C GLN A 303 13.40 -15.93 -16.62
N SER A 304 13.76 -17.08 -17.20
CA SER A 304 14.87 -17.22 -18.16
C SER A 304 14.42 -17.89 -19.47
N VAL A 305 13.10 -18.09 -19.65
CA VAL A 305 12.53 -18.64 -20.89
C VAL A 305 12.36 -17.51 -21.88
N LEU A 306 12.70 -17.75 -23.14
CA LEU A 306 12.55 -16.77 -24.22
C LEU A 306 11.09 -16.66 -24.66
N THR A 307 10.55 -15.45 -24.58
CA THR A 307 9.22 -15.13 -25.14
C THR A 307 9.27 -15.16 -26.68
N PRO A 308 8.13 -15.19 -27.37
CA PRO A 308 8.10 -15.09 -28.85
C PRO A 308 8.83 -13.86 -29.40
N GLU A 309 8.72 -12.71 -28.72
CA GLU A 309 9.41 -11.46 -29.07
C GLU A 309 10.93 -11.63 -28.86
N ALA A 310 11.33 -12.20 -27.75
CA ALA A 310 12.74 -12.51 -27.44
C ALA A 310 13.34 -13.46 -28.47
N GLN A 311 12.59 -14.48 -28.91
CA GLN A 311 13.02 -15.41 -29.98
C GLN A 311 13.21 -14.68 -31.31
N SER A 312 12.35 -13.72 -31.65
CA SER A 312 12.47 -12.93 -32.87
C SER A 312 13.78 -12.12 -32.89
N VAL A 313 14.16 -11.51 -31.76
CA VAL A 313 15.43 -10.78 -31.63
C VAL A 313 16.62 -11.73 -31.76
N VAL A 314 16.56 -12.93 -31.18
CA VAL A 314 17.61 -13.94 -31.30
C VAL A 314 17.75 -14.42 -32.75
N MET A 315 16.64 -14.64 -33.50
CA MET A 315 16.68 -14.99 -34.92
C MET A 315 17.32 -13.90 -35.76
N GLU A 316 16.99 -12.62 -35.49
CA GLU A 316 17.62 -11.48 -36.19
C GLU A 316 19.12 -11.43 -35.92
N ALA A 317 19.53 -11.59 -34.66
CA ALA A 317 20.92 -11.62 -34.26
C ALA A 317 21.69 -12.79 -34.90
N ALA A 318 21.07 -13.98 -34.95
CA ALA A 318 21.66 -15.16 -35.60
C ALA A 318 21.85 -14.95 -37.11
N LYS A 319 20.80 -14.41 -37.77
CA LYS A 319 20.87 -14.06 -39.20
C LYS A 319 22.01 -13.05 -39.46
N TYR A 320 22.04 -11.98 -38.68
CA TYR A 320 23.10 -10.95 -38.77
C TYR A 320 24.50 -11.53 -38.60
N SER A 321 24.65 -12.40 -37.61
CA SER A 321 25.90 -13.11 -37.32
C SER A 321 26.36 -14.01 -38.47
N ASN A 322 25.44 -14.78 -39.07
CA ASN A 322 25.73 -15.71 -40.16
C ASN A 322 26.03 -14.97 -41.46
N ASP A 323 25.26 -13.91 -41.79
CA ASP A 323 25.47 -13.06 -42.96
C ASP A 323 26.85 -12.35 -42.88
N GLY A 324 27.26 -11.88 -41.67
CA GLY A 324 28.51 -11.20 -41.41
C GLY A 324 29.69 -12.10 -41.14
N LYS A 325 29.52 -13.43 -41.11
CA LYS A 325 30.57 -14.40 -40.71
C LYS A 325 31.26 -13.95 -39.43
N ALA A 326 30.45 -13.65 -38.39
CA ALA A 326 30.94 -13.13 -37.14
C ALA A 326 32.02 -14.03 -36.54
N THR A 327 33.12 -13.44 -36.07
CA THR A 327 34.22 -14.17 -35.49
C THR A 327 34.15 -14.25 -33.98
N LYS A 328 33.36 -13.39 -33.37
CA LYS A 328 33.14 -13.38 -31.90
C LYS A 328 31.76 -12.80 -31.56
N ILE A 329 31.00 -13.53 -30.79
CA ILE A 329 29.71 -13.11 -30.24
C ILE A 329 29.77 -13.26 -28.72
N ILE A 330 29.40 -12.23 -27.98
CA ILE A 330 29.38 -12.27 -26.52
C ILE A 330 27.94 -12.08 -26.07
N VAL A 331 27.42 -13.01 -25.29
CA VAL A 331 26.12 -12.95 -24.68
C VAL A 331 26.29 -12.67 -23.18
N VAL A 332 25.74 -11.54 -22.69
CA VAL A 332 25.86 -11.15 -21.28
C VAL A 332 24.47 -11.07 -20.67
N GLY A 333 24.23 -11.81 -19.59
CA GLY A 333 22.97 -11.81 -18.85
C GLY A 333 22.96 -10.78 -17.71
N HIS A 334 21.80 -10.18 -17.48
CA HIS A 334 21.56 -9.20 -16.42
C HIS A 334 20.23 -9.45 -15.71
N THR A 335 20.12 -8.95 -14.49
CA THR A 335 18.88 -8.94 -13.70
C THR A 335 18.58 -7.55 -13.18
N ASP A 336 17.35 -7.34 -12.73
CA ASP A 336 17.04 -6.22 -11.85
C ASP A 336 17.62 -6.47 -10.44
N THR A 337 17.49 -5.49 -9.56
CA THR A 337 18.00 -5.55 -8.17
C THR A 337 17.03 -6.24 -7.20
N SER A 338 15.96 -6.87 -7.70
CA SER A 338 15.01 -7.59 -6.86
C SER A 338 15.54 -9.01 -6.58
N GLY A 339 15.82 -9.31 -5.32
CA GLY A 339 16.35 -10.59 -4.90
C GLY A 339 17.76 -10.50 -4.32
N SER A 340 18.36 -11.64 -3.96
CA SER A 340 19.73 -11.62 -3.46
C SER A 340 20.74 -11.59 -4.60
N PRO A 341 21.91 -10.96 -4.43
CA PRO A 341 22.98 -10.93 -5.44
C PRO A 341 23.38 -12.33 -5.94
N LYS A 342 23.42 -13.31 -5.03
CA LYS A 342 23.72 -14.71 -5.35
C LYS A 342 22.64 -15.35 -6.23
N TYR A 343 21.38 -15.03 -5.98
CA TYR A 343 20.25 -15.49 -6.80
C TYR A 343 20.32 -14.84 -8.19
N ASN A 344 20.51 -13.52 -8.22
CA ASN A 344 20.57 -12.72 -9.44
C ASN A 344 21.75 -13.12 -10.35
N ALA A 345 22.90 -13.48 -9.79
CA ALA A 345 24.00 -14.04 -10.55
C ALA A 345 23.59 -15.36 -11.27
N LYS A 346 22.92 -16.28 -10.57
CA LYS A 346 22.43 -17.54 -11.18
C LYS A 346 21.32 -17.33 -12.21
N LEU A 347 20.42 -16.35 -11.98
CA LEU A 347 19.34 -16.05 -12.92
C LEU A 347 19.90 -15.43 -14.19
N SER A 348 20.87 -14.51 -14.08
CA SER A 348 21.54 -13.90 -15.24
C SER A 348 22.32 -14.93 -16.05
N GLU A 349 22.98 -15.90 -15.40
CA GLU A 349 23.62 -17.02 -16.06
C GLU A 349 22.63 -17.85 -16.88
N ARG A 350 21.48 -18.25 -16.29
CA ARG A 350 20.43 -19.00 -17.00
C ARG A 350 19.90 -18.24 -18.21
N ARG A 351 19.71 -16.92 -18.09
CA ARG A 351 19.28 -16.04 -19.20
C ARG A 351 20.29 -16.03 -20.33
N ALA A 352 21.58 -15.80 -20.00
CA ALA A 352 22.63 -15.78 -20.98
C ALA A 352 22.76 -17.14 -21.70
N ARG A 353 22.68 -18.27 -20.98
CA ARG A 353 22.71 -19.61 -21.56
C ARG A 353 21.50 -19.86 -22.47
N ALA A 354 20.28 -19.51 -22.04
CA ALA A 354 19.09 -19.67 -22.86
C ALA A 354 19.19 -18.92 -24.21
N VAL A 355 19.76 -17.72 -24.21
CA VAL A 355 20.01 -16.97 -25.45
C VAL A 355 21.11 -17.62 -26.30
N ALA A 356 22.20 -18.08 -25.69
CA ALA A 356 23.28 -18.75 -26.39
C ALA A 356 22.81 -20.08 -27.02
N ASP A 357 22.05 -20.89 -26.31
CA ASP A 357 21.47 -22.14 -26.82
C ASP A 357 20.51 -21.88 -27.98
N ALA A 358 19.72 -20.81 -27.89
CA ALA A 358 18.84 -20.38 -28.97
C ALA A 358 19.63 -19.90 -30.21
N LEU A 359 20.72 -19.16 -30.05
CA LEU A 359 21.61 -18.78 -31.15
C LEU A 359 22.22 -20.01 -31.85
N VAL A 360 22.67 -20.99 -31.09
CA VAL A 360 23.19 -22.26 -31.62
C VAL A 360 22.11 -23.00 -32.40
N SER A 361 20.87 -23.07 -31.90
CA SER A 361 19.76 -23.69 -32.59
C SER A 361 19.40 -23.00 -33.93
N GLN A 362 19.75 -21.70 -34.08
CA GLN A 362 19.61 -20.92 -35.31
C GLN A 362 20.88 -20.96 -36.22
N GLY A 363 21.80 -21.89 -35.94
CA GLY A 363 22.94 -22.15 -36.78
C GLY A 363 24.19 -21.34 -36.50
N VAL A 364 24.27 -20.62 -35.39
CA VAL A 364 25.48 -19.94 -34.95
C VAL A 364 26.47 -20.96 -34.40
N ALA A 365 27.72 -20.93 -34.88
CA ALA A 365 28.75 -21.88 -34.47
C ALA A 365 29.09 -21.71 -32.96
N PRO A 366 29.10 -22.78 -32.15
CA PRO A 366 29.39 -22.66 -30.71
C PRO A 366 30.80 -22.08 -30.42
N GLY A 367 31.75 -22.27 -31.30
CA GLY A 367 33.15 -21.79 -31.12
C GLY A 367 33.32 -20.27 -31.19
N VAL A 368 32.33 -19.52 -31.70
CA VAL A 368 32.34 -18.05 -31.74
C VAL A 368 31.58 -17.40 -30.61
N LEU A 369 30.88 -18.20 -29.79
CA LEU A 369 30.01 -17.76 -28.70
C LEU A 369 30.78 -17.70 -27.36
N GLY A 370 30.78 -16.55 -26.71
CA GLY A 370 31.16 -16.35 -25.31
C GLY A 370 29.93 -16.05 -24.47
N VAL A 371 29.79 -16.67 -23.32
CA VAL A 371 28.70 -16.44 -22.38
C VAL A 371 29.25 -15.84 -21.10
N ASP A 372 28.69 -14.71 -20.68
CA ASP A 372 29.03 -14.02 -19.44
C ASP A 372 27.74 -13.58 -18.72
N TRP A 373 27.83 -13.27 -17.44
CA TRP A 373 26.69 -12.81 -16.64
C TRP A 373 27.15 -11.84 -15.56
N LYS A 374 26.38 -10.82 -15.33
CA LYS A 374 26.67 -9.73 -14.38
C LYS A 374 25.70 -9.66 -13.21
N GLY A 375 24.66 -10.51 -13.18
CA GLY A 375 23.61 -10.37 -12.17
C GLY A 375 23.00 -8.98 -12.21
N GLU A 376 22.93 -8.34 -11.08
CA GLU A 376 22.45 -6.98 -10.88
C GLU A 376 23.57 -5.91 -10.94
N SER A 377 24.84 -6.31 -11.07
CA SER A 377 25.99 -5.38 -10.95
C SER A 377 26.19 -4.43 -12.13
N ALA A 378 25.51 -4.68 -13.25
CA ALA A 378 25.60 -3.85 -14.45
C ALA A 378 24.19 -3.51 -14.99
N PRO A 379 23.43 -2.67 -14.29
CA PRO A 379 22.08 -2.30 -14.69
C PRO A 379 22.08 -1.38 -15.92
N ALA A 380 21.05 -1.48 -16.78
CA ALA A 380 20.80 -0.50 -17.84
C ALA A 380 20.25 0.80 -17.30
N VAL A 381 19.40 0.67 -16.27
CA VAL A 381 18.81 1.77 -15.52
C VAL A 381 19.26 1.64 -14.08
N ALA A 382 19.92 2.65 -13.54
CA ALA A 382 20.35 2.67 -12.15
C ALA A 382 19.12 2.68 -11.23
N THR A 383 19.00 1.69 -10.36
CA THR A 383 17.90 1.55 -9.40
C THR A 383 18.48 1.26 -8.02
N GLY A 384 17.73 1.61 -6.98
CA GLY A 384 18.03 1.16 -5.62
C GLY A 384 17.91 -0.36 -5.48
N ASP A 385 18.31 -0.88 -4.33
CA ASP A 385 18.19 -2.31 -4.02
C ASP A 385 16.72 -2.74 -3.89
N GLY A 386 16.39 -3.95 -4.31
CA GLY A 386 15.05 -4.52 -4.24
C GLY A 386 14.06 -4.05 -5.33
N VAL A 387 14.48 -3.25 -6.30
CA VAL A 387 13.60 -2.67 -7.33
C VAL A 387 13.44 -3.61 -8.53
N LYS A 388 12.18 -3.84 -8.94
CA LYS A 388 11.83 -4.62 -10.15
C LYS A 388 11.84 -3.72 -11.38
N GLU A 389 12.98 -3.64 -12.07
CA GLU A 389 13.14 -2.82 -13.28
C GLU A 389 13.14 -3.69 -14.54
N PRO A 390 12.11 -3.58 -15.43
CA PRO A 390 12.03 -4.39 -16.65
C PRO A 390 13.24 -4.24 -17.57
N LEU A 391 13.80 -3.04 -17.73
CA LEU A 391 14.93 -2.79 -18.61
C LEU A 391 16.23 -3.42 -18.11
N ASN A 392 16.32 -3.74 -16.82
CA ASN A 392 17.47 -4.43 -16.24
C ASN A 392 17.37 -5.96 -16.44
N ARG A 393 16.20 -6.50 -16.72
CA ARG A 393 15.97 -7.94 -16.97
C ARG A 393 16.23 -8.28 -18.44
N ARG A 394 17.50 -8.30 -18.82
CA ARG A 394 17.90 -8.47 -20.20
C ARG A 394 19.11 -9.40 -20.38
N SER A 395 19.32 -9.81 -21.62
CA SER A 395 20.61 -10.27 -22.10
C SER A 395 21.03 -9.46 -23.32
N THR A 396 22.30 -9.06 -23.40
CA THR A 396 22.87 -8.39 -24.57
C THR A 396 23.63 -9.39 -25.42
N ILE A 397 23.53 -9.25 -26.75
CA ILE A 397 24.24 -10.06 -27.74
C ILE A 397 25.13 -9.09 -28.54
N SER A 398 26.43 -9.06 -28.28
CA SER A 398 27.36 -8.21 -28.98
C SER A 398 28.08 -9.03 -30.07
N ILE A 399 27.89 -8.62 -31.32
CA ILE A 399 28.41 -9.31 -32.52
C ILE A 399 29.55 -8.49 -33.09
N ASN A 400 30.76 -9.09 -33.14
CA ASN A 400 31.94 -8.47 -33.73
C ASN A 400 32.42 -9.30 -34.95
N SER A 401 32.65 -8.61 -36.05
CA SER A 401 33.33 -9.18 -37.23
C SER A 401 34.77 -8.66 -37.28
N ARG A 402 35.69 -9.47 -37.67
CA ARG A 402 37.05 -8.98 -38.01
C ARG A 402 36.97 -8.21 -39.32
N VAL A 403 37.17 -6.92 -39.27
CA VAL A 403 37.68 -6.19 -40.46
C VAL A 403 39.04 -6.75 -40.76
N SER A 404 39.24 -7.43 -41.91
CA SER A 404 40.54 -7.79 -42.41
C SER A 404 41.24 -6.50 -42.88
N GLY A 405 41.76 -5.76 -41.94
CA GLY A 405 42.69 -4.65 -42.20
C GLY A 405 44.11 -5.21 -42.33
N ARG A 406 44.54 -5.49 -43.55
CA ARG A 406 45.93 -5.39 -43.91
C ARG A 406 46.26 -3.91 -43.85
N GLU A 407 47.08 -3.51 -42.89
CA GLU A 407 48.08 -2.44 -43.04
C GLU A 407 48.41 -1.84 -41.68
N SER A 408 49.47 -2.30 -41.08
CA SER A 408 50.42 -1.46 -40.32
C SER A 408 51.66 -2.24 -39.94
N ASP A 409 52.44 -2.58 -41.00
CA ASP A 409 53.88 -2.76 -40.88
C ASP A 409 54.50 -1.69 -41.78
N ALA A 410 54.67 -0.49 -41.29
CA ALA A 410 55.69 0.49 -41.71
C ALA A 410 55.53 1.72 -40.84
N LEU A 411 56.39 1.82 -39.87
CA LEU A 411 57.13 3.00 -39.47
C LEU A 411 57.63 2.89 -38.01
N CYS A 412 58.60 2.04 -37.87
CA CYS A 412 59.57 2.22 -36.81
C CYS A 412 60.56 3.30 -37.31
N GLY A 413 60.74 4.37 -36.58
CA GLY A 413 61.83 5.30 -36.78
C GLY A 413 61.40 6.76 -36.77
N LEU A 414 61.57 7.41 -35.68
CA LEU A 414 62.33 8.61 -35.44
C LEU A 414 61.99 9.24 -34.09
N ALA A 415 62.96 9.16 -33.23
CA ALA A 415 62.99 9.83 -31.93
C ALA A 415 63.16 11.35 -32.09
N GLY A 416 62.54 12.14 -31.26
CA GLY A 416 62.82 13.55 -31.05
C GLY A 416 62.06 14.10 -29.82
N PRO A 417 62.73 14.90 -28.98
CA PRO A 417 62.38 14.99 -27.56
C PRO A 417 61.33 16.09 -27.23
N LEU A 418 60.77 15.95 -26.04
CA LEU A 418 59.91 16.87 -25.33
C LEU A 418 60.43 18.30 -25.19
N PRO A 419 59.60 19.30 -25.02
CA PRO A 419 59.88 20.24 -23.97
C PRO A 419 58.76 20.39 -22.93
N ALA A 420 59.23 20.76 -21.76
CA ALA A 420 58.62 20.83 -20.47
C ALA A 420 57.61 21.95 -20.26
N SER A 421 56.70 21.66 -19.26
CA SER A 421 56.21 22.56 -18.20
C SER A 421 55.63 23.92 -18.56
N LYS A 422 54.42 24.15 -18.12
CA LYS A 422 54.06 25.31 -17.27
C LYS A 422 52.86 25.05 -16.40
N THR A 423 53.13 25.03 -15.12
CA THR A 423 52.26 25.20 -13.96
C THR A 423 51.64 26.59 -13.94
N LEU A 424 50.36 26.75 -13.64
CA LEU A 424 49.78 27.97 -13.04
C LEU A 424 48.46 27.53 -12.35
N ALA A 425 48.52 27.40 -11.08
CA ALA A 425 48.15 28.22 -9.92
C ALA A 425 46.66 28.68 -9.87
N VAL A 426 45.97 28.05 -8.95
CA VAL A 426 44.98 28.50 -7.94
C VAL A 426 44.52 29.96 -8.05
N ARG A 427 43.18 30.13 -8.05
CA ARG A 427 42.52 31.19 -7.27
C ARG A 427 41.10 30.79 -6.84
N GLU A 428 40.96 30.62 -5.56
CA GLU A 428 39.80 30.68 -4.74
C GLU A 428 39.19 32.09 -4.79
N VAL A 429 37.87 32.24 -4.96
CA VAL A 429 37.14 33.42 -4.44
C VAL A 429 35.77 32.96 -3.93
N THR A 430 35.62 33.06 -2.64
CA THR A 430 34.39 33.12 -1.82
C THR A 430 33.49 34.27 -2.24
N ARG A 431 32.18 33.98 -2.38
CA ARG A 431 31.08 34.69 -1.68
C ARG A 431 29.79 33.94 -1.78
#